data_8379ab5e8035b0792886dddaed48ee95
#
_entry.id   8379ab5e8035b0792886dddaed48ee95
#
_cell.length_a   1.000
_cell.length_b   1.000
_cell.length_c   1.000
_cell.angle_alpha   90.00
_cell.angle_beta   90.00
_cell.angle_gamma   90.00
#
_symmetry.space_group_name_H-M   'P 1'
#
loop_
_entity.id
_entity.type
_entity.pdbx_description
1 polymer ?
#
loop_
_entity_poly.entity_id
_entity_poly.type
_entity_poly.pdbx_seq_one_letter_code
_entity_poly.pdbx_strand_id
1 'polypeptide(L)'
;MSQTQRMRLSTGVELDVWTAGDRANPPIIFLHGFPDSHRTWRHQMAGLSDRYFCIAPDQRGYARSDKPQGIAAYKVPVLVADVLALTVSEAAQLF
;
A
#
# COMPACT_ATOMS: atom_id res chain seq x y z
N MET A 1 -15.41 5.06 3.45
CA MET A 1 -15.64 3.68 2.97
C MET A 1 -14.32 3.11 2.46
N SER A 2 -13.99 1.89 2.86
CA SER A 2 -12.74 1.26 2.44
C SER A 2 -12.91 0.48 1.15
N GLN A 3 -11.88 0.46 0.34
CA GLN A 3 -11.84 -0.28 -0.91
C GLN A 3 -10.54 -1.06 -1.00
N THR A 4 -10.58 -2.17 -1.73
CA THR A 4 -9.39 -2.97 -2.04
C THR A 4 -9.21 -2.95 -3.54
N GLN A 5 -7.98 -2.72 -3.99
CA GLN A 5 -7.66 -2.87 -5.40
C GLN A 5 -6.30 -3.52 -5.56
N ARG A 6 -6.15 -4.25 -6.66
CA ARG A 6 -4.87 -4.84 -7.01
C ARG A 6 -4.14 -3.88 -7.93
N MET A 7 -2.91 -3.52 -7.56
CA MET A 7 -2.14 -2.54 -8.29
C MET A 7 -0.82 -3.14 -8.76
N ARG A 8 -0.56 -3.04 -10.07
CA ARG A 8 0.75 -3.40 -10.62
C ARG A 8 1.67 -2.20 -10.51
N LEU A 9 2.79 -2.38 -9.83
CA LEU A 9 3.77 -1.31 -9.67
C LEU A 9 4.84 -1.38 -10.75
N SER A 10 5.52 -0.26 -10.98
CA SER A 10 6.65 -0.20 -11.92
C SER A 10 7.80 -1.12 -11.52
N THR A 11 7.84 -1.57 -10.29
CA THR A 11 8.82 -2.56 -9.80
C THR A 11 8.52 -3.98 -10.29
N GLY A 12 7.38 -4.20 -10.94
CA GLY A 12 7.01 -5.49 -11.53
C GLY A 12 6.15 -6.38 -10.67
N VAL A 13 5.83 -5.97 -9.44
CA VAL A 13 4.93 -6.74 -8.56
C VAL A 13 3.54 -6.14 -8.57
N GLU A 14 2.55 -6.99 -8.24
CA GLU A 14 1.20 -6.56 -7.95
C GLU A 14 0.97 -6.65 -6.45
N LEU A 15 0.42 -5.60 -5.88
CA LEU A 15 0.06 -5.54 -4.47
C LEU A 15 -1.44 -5.39 -4.31
N ASP A 16 -2.00 -5.99 -3.27
CA ASP A 16 -3.32 -5.63 -2.78
C ASP A 16 -3.17 -4.34 -1.98
N VAL A 17 -3.96 -3.33 -2.33
CA VAL A 17 -3.89 -2.02 -1.70
C VAL A 17 -5.27 -1.66 -1.17
N TRP A 18 -5.34 -1.36 0.11
CA TRP A 18 -6.57 -0.88 0.75
C TRP A 18 -6.53 0.63 0.81
N THR A 19 -7.65 1.25 0.44
CA THR A 19 -7.79 2.70 0.50
C THR A 19 -9.06 3.06 1.24
N ALA A 20 -9.04 4.21 1.91
CA ALA A 20 -10.22 4.76 2.59
C ALA A 20 -10.11 6.28 2.58
N GLY A 21 -11.25 6.94 2.38
CA GLY A 21 -11.32 8.39 2.36
C GLY A 21 -11.35 8.97 0.96
N ASP A 22 -11.46 10.28 0.89
CA ASP A 22 -11.55 11.01 -0.37
C ASP A 22 -10.14 11.23 -0.95
N ARG A 23 -9.96 10.88 -2.22
CA ARG A 23 -8.67 11.06 -2.92
C ARG A 23 -8.23 12.52 -2.99
N ALA A 24 -9.13 13.47 -2.82
CA ALA A 24 -8.80 14.89 -2.77
C ALA A 24 -8.14 15.30 -1.45
N ASN A 25 -8.25 14.49 -0.42
CA ASN A 25 -7.65 14.77 0.89
C ASN A 25 -6.16 14.43 0.89
N PRO A 26 -5.38 15.02 1.81
CA PRO A 26 -3.97 14.68 1.93
C PRO A 26 -3.77 13.18 2.15
N PRO A 27 -2.81 12.54 1.46
CA PRO A 27 -2.60 11.11 1.56
C PRO A 27 -1.77 10.72 2.78
N ILE A 28 -2.09 9.56 3.36
CA ILE A 28 -1.26 8.88 4.35
C ILE A 28 -1.06 7.45 3.88
N ILE A 29 0.19 6.99 3.84
CA ILE A 29 0.52 5.61 3.54
C ILE A 29 0.88 4.90 4.84
N PHE A 30 0.21 3.78 5.10
CA PHE A 30 0.40 2.96 6.29
C PHE A 30 1.15 1.70 5.90
N LEU A 31 2.33 1.48 6.47
CA LEU A 31 3.15 0.31 6.19
C LEU A 31 3.13 -0.62 7.39
N HIS A 32 2.74 -1.88 7.18
CA HIS A 32 2.69 -2.87 8.25
C HIS A 32 4.07 -3.49 8.50
N GLY A 33 4.25 -4.08 9.69
CA GLY A 33 5.45 -4.81 10.04
C GLY A 33 5.34 -6.31 9.75
N PHE A 34 6.34 -7.06 10.14
CA PHE A 34 6.36 -8.52 10.06
C PHE A 34 5.86 -9.10 11.38
N PRO A 35 5.05 -10.14 11.36
CA PRO A 35 4.32 -10.79 10.25
C PRO A 35 2.88 -10.27 10.24
N ASP A 36 2.58 -9.32 9.38
CA ASP A 36 1.28 -8.64 9.44
C ASP A 36 0.74 -8.35 8.04
N SER A 37 -0.29 -7.52 7.95
CA SER A 37 -0.92 -7.08 6.71
C SER A 37 -1.51 -5.69 6.92
N HIS A 38 -2.17 -5.15 5.87
CA HIS A 38 -2.87 -3.86 5.98
C HIS A 38 -3.85 -3.83 7.17
N ARG A 39 -4.32 -4.99 7.62
CA ARG A 39 -5.35 -5.07 8.68
C ARG A 39 -4.90 -4.49 10.00
N THR A 40 -3.59 -4.43 10.24
CA THR A 40 -3.06 -3.81 11.46
C THR A 40 -3.48 -2.35 11.59
N TRP A 41 -3.81 -1.70 10.47
CA TRP A 41 -4.14 -0.27 10.43
C TRP A 41 -5.64 0.01 10.34
N ARG A 42 -6.50 -1.00 10.47
CA ARG A 42 -7.95 -0.85 10.24
C ARG A 42 -8.60 0.21 11.11
N HIS A 43 -8.19 0.31 12.37
CA HIS A 43 -8.76 1.30 13.28
C HIS A 43 -8.28 2.72 12.98
N GLN A 44 -6.99 2.86 12.68
CA GLN A 44 -6.42 4.16 12.32
C GLN A 44 -7.02 4.67 11.01
N MET A 45 -7.17 3.79 10.02
CA MET A 45 -7.79 4.17 8.75
C MET A 45 -9.24 4.59 8.95
N ALA A 46 -10.00 3.88 9.75
CA ALA A 46 -11.39 4.23 10.04
C ALA A 46 -11.49 5.59 10.72
N GLY A 47 -10.57 5.90 11.63
CA GLY A 47 -10.57 7.17 12.36
C GLY A 47 -10.03 8.36 11.57
N LEU A 48 -9.23 8.13 10.53
CA LEU A 48 -8.57 9.19 9.78
C LEU A 48 -9.17 9.44 8.40
N SER A 49 -9.99 8.52 7.90
CA SER A 49 -10.50 8.57 6.51
C SER A 49 -11.46 9.73 6.25
N ASP A 50 -11.95 10.41 7.28
CA ASP A 50 -12.78 11.60 7.11
C ASP A 50 -11.96 12.85 6.75
N ARG A 51 -10.64 12.82 7.02
CA ARG A 51 -9.76 13.98 6.78
C ARG A 51 -8.58 13.66 5.87
N TYR A 52 -8.26 12.38 5.70
CA TYR A 52 -7.11 11.95 4.93
C TYR A 52 -7.50 10.86 3.95
N PHE A 53 -6.76 10.78 2.84
CA PHE A 53 -6.85 9.63 1.95
C PHE A 53 -5.87 8.58 2.45
N CYS A 54 -6.40 7.51 3.05
CA CYS A 54 -5.60 6.47 3.68
C CYS A 54 -5.27 5.38 2.67
N ILE A 55 -4.00 5.00 2.58
CA ILE A 55 -3.50 3.99 1.65
C ILE A 55 -2.72 2.96 2.46
N ALA A 56 -3.16 1.71 2.45
CA ALA A 56 -2.48 0.64 3.19
C ALA A 56 -2.22 -0.55 2.26
N PRO A 57 -1.02 -0.68 1.70
CA PRO A 57 -0.68 -1.83 0.89
C PRO A 57 -0.38 -3.04 1.76
N ASP A 58 -0.73 -4.23 1.27
CA ASP A 58 -0.07 -5.45 1.72
C ASP A 58 1.25 -5.52 0.97
N GLN A 59 2.35 -5.44 1.71
CA GLN A 59 3.68 -5.36 1.09
C GLN A 59 4.03 -6.66 0.38
N ARG A 60 5.01 -6.61 -0.54
CA ARG A 60 5.43 -7.83 -1.25
C ARG A 60 5.76 -8.93 -0.26
N GLY A 61 5.32 -10.14 -0.56
CA GLY A 61 5.50 -11.30 0.29
C GLY A 61 4.40 -11.52 1.32
N TYR A 62 3.45 -10.61 1.44
CA TYR A 62 2.38 -10.68 2.45
C TYR A 62 1.00 -10.79 1.83
N ALA A 63 0.12 -11.49 2.55
CA ALA A 63 -1.29 -11.64 2.23
C ALA A 63 -1.49 -12.06 0.76
N ARG A 64 -2.25 -11.29 -0.02
CA ARG A 64 -2.52 -11.60 -1.43
C ARG A 64 -1.59 -10.88 -2.41
N SER A 65 -0.68 -10.06 -1.91
CA SER A 65 0.31 -9.42 -2.76
C SER A 65 1.29 -10.45 -3.31
N ASP A 66 1.96 -10.11 -4.41
CA ASP A 66 2.93 -11.00 -5.04
C ASP A 66 4.04 -11.41 -4.06
N LYS A 67 4.50 -12.63 -4.23
CA LYS A 67 5.51 -13.23 -3.36
C LYS A 67 6.72 -13.70 -4.18
N PRO A 68 7.51 -12.75 -4.73
CA PRO A 68 8.70 -13.13 -5.49
C PRO A 68 9.64 -13.98 -4.63
N GLN A 69 10.38 -14.87 -5.28
CA GLN A 69 11.29 -15.78 -4.59
C GLN A 69 12.68 -15.20 -4.47
N GLY A 70 13.39 -15.63 -3.44
CA GLY A 70 14.79 -15.28 -3.22
C GLY A 70 14.95 -14.10 -2.26
N ILE A 71 16.03 -14.14 -1.50
CA ILE A 71 16.32 -13.13 -0.47
C ILE A 71 16.49 -11.75 -1.11
N ALA A 72 17.10 -11.68 -2.29
CA ALA A 72 17.36 -10.40 -2.96
C ALA A 72 16.06 -9.64 -3.26
N ALA A 73 14.91 -10.33 -3.42
CA ALA A 73 13.63 -9.72 -3.69
C ALA A 73 13.06 -8.97 -2.48
N TYR A 74 13.65 -9.11 -1.30
CA TYR A 74 13.14 -8.55 -0.05
C TYR A 74 14.14 -7.62 0.64
N LYS A 75 15.19 -7.22 -0.04
CA LYS A 75 16.12 -6.24 0.52
C LYS A 75 15.46 -4.89 0.68
N VAL A 76 15.91 -4.12 1.67
CA VAL A 76 15.31 -2.83 2.01
C VAL A 76 15.20 -1.89 0.80
N PRO A 77 16.22 -1.74 -0.07
CA PRO A 77 16.06 -0.88 -1.24
C PRO A 77 14.92 -1.30 -2.17
N VAL A 78 14.64 -2.61 -2.29
CA VAL A 78 13.55 -3.13 -3.10
C VAL A 78 12.21 -2.79 -2.47
N LEU A 79 12.08 -2.94 -1.16
CA LEU A 79 10.86 -2.58 -0.42
C LEU A 79 10.60 -1.07 -0.51
N VAL A 80 11.62 -0.26 -0.40
CA VAL A 80 11.51 1.19 -0.56
C VAL A 80 11.05 1.55 -1.97
N ALA A 81 11.56 0.85 -2.99
CA ALA A 81 11.16 1.08 -4.37
C ALA A 81 9.67 0.81 -4.58
N ASP A 82 9.10 -0.22 -3.92
CA ASP A 82 7.65 -0.47 -3.97
C ASP A 82 6.86 0.70 -3.41
N VAL A 83 7.27 1.24 -2.27
CA VAL A 83 6.58 2.38 -1.64
C VAL A 83 6.61 3.60 -2.55
N LEU A 84 7.76 3.88 -3.15
CA LEU A 84 7.89 5.01 -4.08
C LEU A 84 7.02 4.81 -5.32
N ALA A 85 7.02 3.60 -5.88
CA ALA A 85 6.19 3.27 -7.04
C ALA A 85 4.69 3.40 -6.71
N LEU A 86 4.27 2.98 -5.52
CA LEU A 86 2.90 3.13 -5.06
C LEU A 86 2.52 4.61 -4.95
N THR A 87 3.40 5.43 -4.40
CA THR A 87 3.17 6.86 -4.26
C THR A 87 2.96 7.52 -5.63
N VAL A 88 3.78 7.19 -6.61
CA VAL A 88 3.64 7.72 -7.97
C VAL A 88 2.33 7.27 -8.60
N SER A 89 1.96 5.99 -8.45
CA SER A 89 0.72 5.44 -9.00
C SER A 89 -0.50 6.13 -8.41
N GLU A 90 -0.53 6.34 -7.10
CA GLU A 90 -1.64 7.02 -6.44
C GLU A 90 -1.72 8.50 -6.83
N ALA A 91 -0.58 9.18 -6.95
CA ALA A 91 -0.54 10.56 -7.40
C ALA A 91 -1.09 10.70 -8.82
N ALA A 92 -0.78 9.75 -9.71
CA ALA A 92 -1.27 9.76 -11.08
C ALA A 92 -2.81 9.63 -11.16
N GLN A 93 -3.43 9.03 -10.16
CA GLN A 93 -4.90 8.87 -10.11
C GLN A 93 -5.61 10.14 -9.61
N LEU A 94 -4.88 11.11 -9.10
CA LEU A 94 -5.45 12.38 -8.62
C LEU A 94 -5.64 13.40 -9.76
N PHE A 95 -5.04 13.15 -10.92
CA PHE A 95 -5.06 14.10 -12.03
C PHE A 95 -5.77 13.55 -13.27
#